data_90a046c93fe049434029fe420c1c4a18
#
_entry.id   90a046c93fe049434029fe420c1c4a18
#
_cell.length_a   1.000
_cell.length_b   1.000
_cell.length_c   1.000
_cell.angle_alpha   90.00
_cell.angle_beta   90.00
_cell.angle_gamma   90.00
#
_symmetry.space_group_name_H-M   'P 1'
#
loop_
_entity.id
_entity.type
_entity.pdbx_description
1 polymer ?
#
loop_
_entity_poly.entity_id
_entity_poly.type
_entity_poly.pdbx_seq_one_letter_code
_entity_poly.pdbx_strand_id
1 'polypeptide(L)'
;MSIVLALGFTVLLQFASLLLPSLVPWQPDVLYNGYGNAQVLPGSMTRTLLKVPGVAHAWGCTGLVDTPASSDKGNVDHVVFCSYDDYMLESSRSVVVRGRMPGAGNEGMTIYNKNNPMQIGDVITVNGVPLTIVGAFSEGAFPDDVTLIAPEALFRQVAGDQSYNMVGVQLDRTADEDTLFTLADLATDDVIMQDLRESNRQDRGTYYAVRIVLYGFLAIIGGISLLNIVNSISMSVSARARQYGAMRAVGMEDVQLCRMIAAEAGTYAASGLLVGVAAGLVLHRALYTRLITHYFGVVWRVPFGLLAVLCLFVAGAAALAVHGPVKRLQAMPVTAAINEL
;
A
#
# COMPACT_ATOMS: atom_id res chain seq x y z
N MET A 1 23.64 7.72 -2.06
CA MET A 1 22.56 8.53 -2.64
C MET A 1 21.47 7.68 -3.27
N SER A 2 21.75 6.75 -4.15
CA SER A 2 20.74 5.92 -4.84
C SER A 2 19.85 5.08 -3.92
N ILE A 3 20.39 4.51 -2.83
CA ILE A 3 19.63 3.76 -1.83
C ILE A 3 18.62 4.68 -1.12
N VAL A 4 19.04 5.90 -0.80
CA VAL A 4 18.18 6.91 -0.15
C VAL A 4 17.02 7.27 -1.07
N LEU A 5 17.28 7.49 -2.36
CA LEU A 5 16.25 7.78 -3.35
C LEU A 5 15.30 6.59 -3.54
N ALA A 6 15.83 5.36 -3.66
CA ALA A 6 15.00 4.17 -3.79
C ALA A 6 14.03 4.01 -2.62
N LEU A 7 14.50 4.20 -1.37
CA LEU A 7 13.66 4.17 -0.17
C LEU A 7 12.62 5.30 -0.17
N GLY A 8 12.97 6.50 -0.64
CA GLY A 8 12.02 7.62 -0.78
C GLY A 8 10.91 7.31 -1.81
N PHE A 9 11.27 6.78 -2.98
CA PHE A 9 10.30 6.42 -4.02
C PHE A 9 9.31 5.34 -3.61
N THR A 10 9.71 4.40 -2.74
CA THR A 10 8.76 3.39 -2.25
C THR A 10 7.68 3.98 -1.34
N VAL A 11 7.96 5.06 -0.60
CA VAL A 11 6.94 5.80 0.15
C VAL A 11 5.95 6.45 -0.81
N LEU A 12 6.43 7.05 -1.92
CA LEU A 12 5.56 7.63 -2.94
C LEU A 12 4.67 6.57 -3.61
N LEU A 13 5.20 5.37 -3.86
CA LEU A 13 4.41 4.24 -4.37
C LEU A 13 3.30 3.83 -3.41
N GLN A 14 3.59 3.73 -2.11
CA GLN A 14 2.60 3.41 -1.09
C GLN A 14 1.59 4.53 -0.94
N PHE A 15 2.02 5.79 -0.95
CA PHE A 15 1.12 6.94 -0.90
C PHE A 15 0.16 6.95 -2.09
N ALA A 16 0.68 6.75 -3.31
CA ALA A 16 -0.16 6.66 -4.51
C ALA A 16 -1.17 5.50 -4.43
N SER A 17 -0.79 4.37 -3.81
CA SER A 17 -1.70 3.23 -3.64
C SER A 17 -2.83 3.48 -2.63
N LEU A 18 -2.64 4.40 -1.69
CA LEU A 18 -3.65 4.75 -0.69
C LEU A 18 -4.55 5.91 -1.13
N LEU A 19 -4.19 6.63 -2.20
CA LEU A 19 -5.01 7.72 -2.75
C LEU A 19 -6.14 7.24 -3.65
N LEU A 20 -6.13 5.98 -4.07
CA LEU A 20 -7.11 5.46 -5.03
C LEU A 20 -8.21 4.65 -4.33
N PRO A 21 -9.45 5.14 -4.28
CA PRO A 21 -10.60 4.47 -3.63
C PRO A 21 -10.89 3.07 -4.19
N SER A 22 -10.50 2.81 -5.45
CA SER A 22 -10.68 1.53 -6.13
C SER A 22 -9.92 0.35 -5.52
N LEU A 23 -9.20 0.56 -4.42
CA LEU A 23 -8.42 -0.48 -3.72
C LEU A 23 -9.10 -1.01 -2.46
N VAL A 24 -10.29 -0.51 -2.10
CA VAL A 24 -11.06 -1.13 -1.01
C VAL A 24 -11.56 -2.51 -1.44
N PRO A 25 -11.46 -3.52 -0.55
CA PRO A 25 -11.80 -4.90 -0.93
C PRO A 25 -13.28 -5.11 -1.30
N TRP A 26 -14.15 -4.24 -0.82
CA TRP A 26 -15.58 -4.25 -1.11
C TRP A 26 -15.99 -3.27 -2.22
N GLN A 27 -15.05 -2.75 -3.01
CA GLN A 27 -15.35 -1.83 -4.13
C GLN A 27 -16.40 -2.43 -5.08
N PRO A 28 -17.55 -1.78 -5.26
CA PRO A 28 -18.59 -2.31 -6.12
C PRO A 28 -18.30 -2.08 -7.60
N ASP A 29 -18.70 -3.03 -8.43
CA ASP A 29 -18.77 -2.86 -9.88
C ASP A 29 -20.11 -2.22 -10.30
N VAL A 30 -21.17 -2.51 -9.52
CA VAL A 30 -22.50 -1.90 -9.65
C VAL A 30 -22.95 -1.41 -8.28
N LEU A 31 -23.43 -0.18 -8.21
CA LEU A 31 -23.88 0.45 -6.99
C LEU A 31 -25.34 0.90 -7.12
N TYR A 32 -26.15 0.49 -6.16
CA TYR A 32 -27.52 0.99 -5.98
C TYR A 32 -27.55 1.97 -4.84
N ASN A 33 -28.08 3.15 -5.07
CA ASN A 33 -28.30 4.18 -4.07
C ASN A 33 -29.76 4.61 -4.06
N GLY A 34 -30.34 4.77 -2.88
CA GLY A 34 -31.61 5.47 -2.74
C GLY A 34 -31.47 6.92 -3.20
N TYR A 35 -32.48 7.46 -3.90
CA TYR A 35 -32.47 8.83 -4.35
C TYR A 35 -32.30 9.80 -3.17
N GLY A 36 -31.33 10.69 -3.23
CA GLY A 36 -31.01 11.59 -2.13
C GLY A 36 -30.50 10.90 -0.85
N ASN A 37 -29.88 9.72 -0.98
CA ASN A 37 -29.48 8.84 0.13
C ASN A 37 -30.65 8.30 0.98
N ALA A 38 -31.84 8.20 0.39
CA ALA A 38 -33.00 7.62 1.05
C ALA A 38 -32.78 6.14 1.40
N GLN A 39 -33.36 5.71 2.52
CA GLN A 39 -33.32 4.32 3.00
C GLN A 39 -34.48 3.55 2.38
N VAL A 40 -34.36 3.21 1.11
CA VAL A 40 -35.42 2.56 0.30
C VAL A 40 -35.05 1.15 -0.17
N LEU A 41 -33.80 0.74 0.00
CA LEU A 41 -33.30 -0.54 -0.45
C LEU A 41 -33.59 -1.61 0.62
N PRO A 42 -34.44 -2.63 0.34
CA PRO A 42 -34.82 -3.61 1.34
C PRO A 42 -33.63 -4.51 1.73
N GLY A 43 -33.54 -4.91 2.98
CA GLY A 43 -32.49 -5.81 3.49
C GLY A 43 -32.43 -7.19 2.79
N SER A 44 -33.50 -7.59 2.07
CA SER A 44 -33.51 -8.79 1.24
C SER A 44 -32.83 -8.62 -0.12
N MET A 45 -32.53 -7.39 -0.53
CA MET A 45 -31.98 -7.08 -1.86
C MET A 45 -30.62 -7.76 -2.09
N THR A 46 -29.75 -7.76 -1.11
CA THR A 46 -28.44 -8.45 -1.21
C THR A 46 -28.58 -9.93 -1.53
N ARG A 47 -29.55 -10.62 -0.88
CA ARG A 47 -29.86 -12.03 -1.15
C ARG A 47 -30.46 -12.26 -2.55
N THR A 48 -31.21 -11.31 -3.06
CA THR A 48 -31.78 -11.38 -4.41
C THR A 48 -30.68 -11.20 -5.45
N LEU A 49 -29.80 -10.22 -5.27
CA LEU A 49 -28.67 -9.93 -6.16
C LEU A 49 -27.68 -11.12 -6.23
N LEU A 50 -27.40 -11.79 -5.10
CA LEU A 50 -26.53 -12.97 -5.07
C LEU A 50 -27.06 -14.17 -5.88
N LYS A 51 -28.33 -14.18 -6.30
CA LYS A 51 -28.90 -15.22 -7.18
C LYS A 51 -28.73 -14.90 -8.66
N VAL A 52 -28.33 -13.69 -9.01
CA VAL A 52 -28.13 -13.31 -10.39
C VAL A 52 -26.81 -13.92 -10.88
N PRO A 53 -26.83 -14.66 -12.02
CA PRO A 53 -25.60 -15.19 -12.60
C PRO A 53 -24.59 -14.08 -12.88
N GLY A 54 -23.31 -14.32 -12.58
CA GLY A 54 -22.25 -13.32 -12.75
C GLY A 54 -22.05 -12.39 -11.55
N VAL A 55 -22.87 -12.51 -10.49
CA VAL A 55 -22.66 -11.78 -9.22
C VAL A 55 -21.79 -12.60 -8.27
N ALA A 56 -20.62 -12.07 -7.92
CA ALA A 56 -19.71 -12.70 -6.97
C ALA A 56 -20.07 -12.39 -5.52
N HIS A 57 -20.29 -11.11 -5.23
CA HIS A 57 -20.65 -10.62 -3.90
C HIS A 57 -21.67 -9.48 -3.98
N ALA A 58 -22.52 -9.39 -2.97
CA ALA A 58 -23.40 -8.26 -2.75
C ALA A 58 -23.40 -7.90 -1.27
N TRP A 59 -23.35 -6.61 -0.99
CA TRP A 59 -23.33 -6.09 0.37
C TRP A 59 -24.30 -4.91 0.51
N GLY A 60 -24.78 -4.68 1.74
CA GLY A 60 -25.66 -3.57 2.06
C GLY A 60 -25.12 -2.70 3.17
N CYS A 61 -25.32 -1.40 3.04
CA CYS A 61 -24.89 -0.41 4.01
C CYS A 61 -26.01 0.59 4.27
N THR A 62 -26.16 0.95 5.55
CA THR A 62 -27.02 2.06 5.98
C THR A 62 -26.17 3.10 6.65
N GLY A 63 -26.32 4.35 6.25
CA GLY A 63 -25.68 5.50 6.89
C GLY A 63 -26.74 6.51 7.32
N LEU A 64 -26.81 6.76 8.61
CA LEU A 64 -27.65 7.79 9.22
C LEU A 64 -26.82 9.04 9.41
N VAL A 65 -27.00 10.00 8.52
CA VAL A 65 -26.29 11.28 8.58
C VAL A 65 -26.85 12.12 9.72
N ASP A 66 -25.99 12.91 10.37
CA ASP A 66 -26.35 13.86 11.44
C ASP A 66 -27.06 13.19 12.64
N THR A 67 -26.63 11.97 12.98
CA THR A 67 -27.22 11.24 14.12
C THR A 67 -26.73 11.85 15.44
N PRO A 68 -27.62 12.27 16.35
CA PRO A 68 -27.22 12.76 17.66
C PRO A 68 -26.42 11.74 18.44
N ALA A 69 -25.27 12.15 18.93
CA ALA A 69 -24.35 11.31 19.69
C ALA A 69 -23.74 12.11 20.83
N SER A 70 -23.21 11.42 21.82
CA SER A 70 -22.42 12.07 22.87
C SER A 70 -21.19 11.21 23.17
N SER A 71 -20.05 11.87 23.33
CA SER A 71 -18.84 11.19 23.77
C SER A 71 -18.61 11.40 25.26
N ASP A 72 -17.90 10.47 25.88
CA ASP A 72 -17.43 10.59 27.27
C ASP A 72 -16.51 11.80 27.48
N LYS A 73 -15.92 12.34 26.41
CA LYS A 73 -15.06 13.52 26.43
C LYS A 73 -15.77 14.83 26.06
N GLY A 74 -17.05 14.76 25.66
CA GLY A 74 -17.83 15.93 25.26
C GLY A 74 -17.36 16.63 24.00
N ASN A 75 -16.69 15.93 23.10
CA ASN A 75 -16.13 16.47 21.87
C ASN A 75 -16.83 15.94 20.59
N VAL A 76 -17.93 15.22 20.75
CA VAL A 76 -18.76 14.65 19.66
C VAL A 76 -20.22 14.88 20.01
N ASP A 77 -20.94 15.61 19.17
CA ASP A 77 -22.37 15.89 19.34
C ASP A 77 -23.21 15.16 18.28
N HIS A 78 -22.64 14.93 17.09
CA HIS A 78 -23.28 14.24 15.98
C HIS A 78 -22.29 13.33 15.27
N VAL A 79 -22.79 12.24 14.68
CA VAL A 79 -22.01 11.29 13.89
C VAL A 79 -22.76 10.88 12.63
N VAL A 80 -22.03 10.44 11.62
CA VAL A 80 -22.57 9.57 10.58
C VAL A 80 -22.54 8.15 11.13
N PHE A 81 -23.70 7.62 11.56
CA PHE A 81 -23.79 6.29 12.11
C PHE A 81 -24.06 5.27 11.01
N CYS A 82 -23.12 4.37 10.75
CA CYS A 82 -23.14 3.44 9.63
C CYS A 82 -23.22 1.99 10.06
N SER A 83 -24.00 1.18 9.32
CA SER A 83 -23.94 -0.29 9.39
C SER A 83 -22.96 -0.83 8.35
N TYR A 84 -22.18 -1.82 8.71
CA TYR A 84 -21.50 -2.70 7.77
C TYR A 84 -22.03 -4.11 7.92
N ASP A 85 -22.43 -4.74 6.81
CA ASP A 85 -22.81 -6.14 6.83
C ASP A 85 -21.59 -7.05 7.04
N ASP A 86 -21.81 -8.34 7.19
CA ASP A 86 -20.74 -9.31 7.48
C ASP A 86 -19.67 -9.33 6.37
N TYR A 87 -20.07 -9.16 5.11
CA TYR A 87 -19.13 -9.17 3.99
C TYR A 87 -18.25 -7.91 3.98
N MET A 88 -18.84 -6.72 4.12
CA MET A 88 -18.09 -5.47 4.22
C MET A 88 -17.13 -5.50 5.40
N LEU A 89 -17.61 -5.97 6.55
CA LEU A 89 -16.81 -6.00 7.77
C LEU A 89 -15.62 -6.95 7.64
N GLU A 90 -15.84 -8.18 7.15
CA GLU A 90 -14.77 -9.17 6.99
C GLU A 90 -13.73 -8.71 5.93
N SER A 91 -14.19 -8.22 4.79
CA SER A 91 -13.29 -7.73 3.73
C SER A 91 -12.50 -6.49 4.17
N SER A 92 -13.06 -5.67 5.07
CA SER A 92 -12.39 -4.48 5.61
C SER A 92 -11.23 -4.78 6.56
N ARG A 93 -10.95 -6.03 6.93
CA ARG A 93 -9.79 -6.40 7.77
C ARG A 93 -8.46 -5.88 7.23
N SER A 94 -8.31 -5.87 5.92
CA SER A 94 -7.08 -5.43 5.25
C SER A 94 -6.86 -3.92 5.29
N VAL A 95 -7.92 -3.13 5.55
CA VAL A 95 -7.89 -1.67 5.64
C VAL A 95 -7.94 -1.14 7.07
N VAL A 96 -7.83 -2.02 8.08
CA VAL A 96 -7.64 -1.62 9.47
C VAL A 96 -6.27 -1.00 9.65
N VAL A 97 -6.20 0.27 10.00
CA VAL A 97 -4.95 1.01 10.19
C VAL A 97 -4.56 1.17 11.65
N ARG A 98 -5.54 1.11 12.56
CA ARG A 98 -5.32 1.18 14.01
C ARG A 98 -6.31 0.29 14.76
N GLY A 99 -5.89 -0.21 15.91
CA GLY A 99 -6.72 -1.04 16.77
C GLY A 99 -6.98 -2.44 16.20
N ARG A 100 -8.20 -2.90 16.35
CA ARG A 100 -8.64 -4.23 15.91
C ARG A 100 -10.06 -4.18 15.34
N MET A 101 -10.48 -5.27 14.71
CA MET A 101 -11.87 -5.46 14.31
C MET A 101 -12.79 -5.54 15.53
N PRO A 102 -14.07 -5.12 15.41
CA PRO A 102 -15.06 -5.26 16.47
C PRO A 102 -15.33 -6.74 16.74
N GLY A 103 -15.49 -7.07 18.01
CA GLY A 103 -15.90 -8.39 18.48
C GLY A 103 -17.39 -8.44 18.86
N ALA A 104 -17.73 -9.33 19.77
CA ALA A 104 -19.07 -9.36 20.35
C ALA A 104 -19.25 -8.21 21.36
N GLY A 105 -20.44 -7.61 21.37
CA GLY A 105 -20.79 -6.51 22.28
C GLY A 105 -20.91 -5.17 21.58
N ASN A 106 -20.94 -4.10 22.37
CA ASN A 106 -21.14 -2.75 21.87
C ASN A 106 -19.82 -2.13 21.39
N GLU A 107 -19.22 -2.75 20.37
CA GLU A 107 -17.95 -2.29 19.79
C GLU A 107 -18.18 -1.71 18.40
N GLY A 108 -17.59 -0.55 18.15
CA GLY A 108 -17.64 0.15 16.87
C GLY A 108 -16.26 0.47 16.32
N MET A 109 -16.25 0.86 15.06
CA MET A 109 -15.06 1.35 14.35
C MET A 109 -15.29 2.78 13.92
N THR A 110 -14.21 3.47 13.58
CA THR A 110 -14.29 4.79 12.95
C THR A 110 -13.42 4.82 11.69
N ILE A 111 -13.50 5.91 10.92
CA ILE A 111 -12.58 6.16 9.81
C ILE A 111 -11.43 7.00 10.34
N TYR A 112 -10.20 6.60 10.02
CA TYR A 112 -9.04 7.39 10.38
C TYR A 112 -8.98 8.68 9.57
N ASN A 113 -9.14 9.79 10.25
CA ASN A 113 -8.90 11.12 9.73
C ASN A 113 -8.15 11.90 10.82
N LYS A 114 -7.20 12.76 10.41
CA LYS A 114 -6.42 13.60 11.34
C LYS A 114 -7.30 14.57 12.15
N ASN A 115 -8.45 14.94 11.60
CA ASN A 115 -9.41 15.87 12.22
C ASN A 115 -10.49 15.13 13.02
N ASN A 116 -10.55 13.79 12.94
CA ASN A 116 -11.58 13.01 13.64
C ASN A 116 -11.38 13.13 15.15
N PRO A 117 -12.37 13.65 15.89
CA PRO A 117 -12.29 13.77 17.34
C PRO A 117 -12.35 12.43 18.06
N MET A 118 -12.86 11.37 17.39
CA MET A 118 -13.00 10.04 17.98
C MET A 118 -11.67 9.28 17.96
N GLN A 119 -11.30 8.70 19.09
CA GLN A 119 -10.09 7.90 19.27
C GLN A 119 -10.43 6.47 19.72
N ILE A 120 -9.50 5.55 19.54
CA ILE A 120 -9.65 4.18 20.06
C ILE A 120 -9.73 4.24 21.58
N GLY A 121 -10.74 3.57 22.15
CA GLY A 121 -11.05 3.54 23.55
C GLY A 121 -12.13 4.55 23.98
N ASP A 122 -12.49 5.51 23.12
CA ASP A 122 -13.60 6.42 23.41
C ASP A 122 -14.94 5.68 23.40
N VAL A 123 -15.86 6.13 24.24
CA VAL A 123 -17.22 5.63 24.29
C VAL A 123 -18.14 6.68 23.69
N ILE A 124 -18.80 6.30 22.60
CA ILE A 124 -19.79 7.14 21.91
C ILE A 124 -21.17 6.58 22.16
N THR A 125 -22.04 7.38 22.74
CA THR A 125 -23.42 6.99 23.02
C THR A 125 -24.34 7.48 21.90
N VAL A 126 -25.03 6.53 21.25
CA VAL A 126 -26.03 6.78 20.21
C VAL A 126 -27.35 6.17 20.66
N ASN A 127 -28.43 6.94 20.64
CA ASN A 127 -29.76 6.51 21.10
C ASN A 127 -29.75 5.85 22.51
N GLY A 128 -28.88 6.34 23.41
CA GLY A 128 -28.75 5.80 24.76
C GLY A 128 -27.92 4.53 24.89
N VAL A 129 -27.39 4.00 23.79
CA VAL A 129 -26.51 2.82 23.78
C VAL A 129 -25.06 3.26 23.67
N PRO A 130 -24.19 2.91 24.64
CA PRO A 130 -22.76 3.21 24.55
C PRO A 130 -22.06 2.23 23.62
N LEU A 131 -21.25 2.75 22.67
CA LEU A 131 -20.41 1.99 21.77
C LEU A 131 -18.95 2.37 21.99
N THR A 132 -18.11 1.37 22.19
CA THR A 132 -16.66 1.59 22.37
C THR A 132 -15.95 1.53 21.03
N ILE A 133 -15.16 2.55 20.69
CA ILE A 133 -14.32 2.56 19.48
C ILE A 133 -13.13 1.63 19.69
N VAL A 134 -13.04 0.52 18.94
CA VAL A 134 -11.97 -0.48 19.07
C VAL A 134 -10.94 -0.43 17.95
N GLY A 135 -11.25 0.27 16.87
CA GLY A 135 -10.33 0.40 15.74
C GLY A 135 -10.74 1.47 14.75
N ALA A 136 -9.90 1.67 13.75
CA ALA A 136 -10.12 2.62 12.67
C ALA A 136 -9.72 2.02 11.32
N PHE A 137 -10.56 2.25 10.32
CA PHE A 137 -10.29 1.95 8.92
C PHE A 137 -9.58 3.14 8.23
N SER A 138 -8.81 2.87 7.18
CA SER A 138 -8.24 3.95 6.35
C SER A 138 -9.29 4.63 5.47
N GLU A 139 -10.35 3.91 5.12
CA GLU A 139 -11.42 4.35 4.23
C GLU A 139 -12.75 3.75 4.66
N GLY A 140 -13.87 4.37 4.25
CA GLY A 140 -15.22 3.91 4.55
C GLY A 140 -16.21 4.25 3.43
N ALA A 141 -17.41 3.66 3.51
CA ALA A 141 -18.49 3.89 2.55
C ALA A 141 -19.04 5.33 2.62
N PHE A 142 -18.95 5.95 3.80
CA PHE A 142 -19.34 7.35 4.02
C PHE A 142 -18.11 8.10 4.56
N PRO A 143 -17.36 8.78 3.68
CA PRO A 143 -16.10 9.44 4.05
C PRO A 143 -16.36 10.81 4.72
N ASP A 144 -16.96 10.79 5.89
CA ASP A 144 -17.14 11.98 6.73
C ASP A 144 -16.13 11.98 7.88
N ASP A 145 -15.83 13.14 8.42
CA ASP A 145 -14.84 13.32 9.49
C ASP A 145 -15.24 12.58 10.78
N VAL A 146 -16.51 12.41 11.05
CA VAL A 146 -17.05 11.84 12.30
C VAL A 146 -17.95 10.65 12.00
N THR A 147 -17.40 9.60 11.38
CA THR A 147 -18.13 8.38 11.04
C THR A 147 -17.94 7.31 12.10
N LEU A 148 -19.05 6.80 12.64
CA LEU A 148 -19.12 5.66 13.56
C LEU A 148 -19.70 4.46 12.81
N ILE A 149 -18.93 3.38 12.72
CA ILE A 149 -19.29 2.16 12.00
C ILE A 149 -19.57 1.06 13.00
N ALA A 150 -20.71 0.42 12.89
CA ALA A 150 -21.10 -0.73 13.70
C ALA A 150 -21.38 -1.96 12.81
N PRO A 151 -21.16 -3.19 13.33
CA PRO A 151 -21.72 -4.40 12.73
C PRO A 151 -23.23 -4.26 12.56
N GLU A 152 -23.79 -4.78 11.47
CA GLU A 152 -25.21 -4.60 11.13
C GLU A 152 -26.14 -5.02 12.27
N ALA A 153 -25.83 -6.12 12.98
CA ALA A 153 -26.65 -6.58 14.11
C ALA A 153 -26.71 -5.55 15.26
N LEU A 154 -25.56 -4.93 15.58
CA LEU A 154 -25.47 -3.89 16.59
C LEU A 154 -26.15 -2.60 16.10
N PHE A 155 -25.95 -2.23 14.84
CA PHE A 155 -26.62 -1.07 14.24
C PHE A 155 -28.14 -1.17 14.35
N ARG A 156 -28.72 -2.32 13.99
CA ARG A 156 -30.18 -2.58 14.11
C ARG A 156 -30.66 -2.53 15.54
N GLN A 157 -29.87 -2.97 16.49
CA GLN A 157 -30.20 -2.87 17.92
C GLN A 157 -30.28 -1.41 18.39
N VAL A 158 -29.41 -0.54 17.87
CA VAL A 158 -29.29 0.88 18.28
C VAL A 158 -30.26 1.78 17.50
N ALA A 159 -30.38 1.59 16.19
CA ALA A 159 -31.13 2.46 15.27
C ALA A 159 -32.49 1.87 14.84
N GLY A 160 -32.78 0.62 15.20
CA GLY A 160 -33.93 -0.13 14.70
C GLY A 160 -33.68 -0.78 13.35
N ASP A 161 -34.69 -1.48 12.82
CA ASP A 161 -34.61 -2.12 11.51
C ASP A 161 -34.77 -1.05 10.42
N GLN A 162 -33.67 -0.77 9.73
CA GLN A 162 -33.59 0.23 8.67
C GLN A 162 -33.35 -0.46 7.34
N SER A 163 -33.95 0.07 6.27
CA SER A 163 -33.56 -0.28 4.90
C SER A 163 -32.20 0.29 4.58
N TYR A 164 -31.49 -0.35 3.64
CA TYR A 164 -30.22 0.20 3.16
C TYR A 164 -30.43 1.48 2.35
N ASN A 165 -29.52 2.40 2.41
CA ASN A 165 -29.41 3.48 1.45
C ASN A 165 -28.39 3.22 0.35
N MET A 166 -27.54 2.18 0.54
CA MET A 166 -26.53 1.79 -0.42
C MET A 166 -26.43 0.25 -0.48
N VAL A 167 -26.44 -0.31 -1.69
CA VAL A 167 -26.16 -1.73 -1.94
C VAL A 167 -25.13 -1.82 -3.05
N GLY A 168 -24.01 -2.46 -2.78
CA GLY A 168 -22.94 -2.70 -3.73
C GLY A 168 -22.92 -4.12 -4.24
N VAL A 169 -22.56 -4.30 -5.49
CA VAL A 169 -22.42 -5.59 -6.18
C VAL A 169 -21.04 -5.71 -6.78
N GLN A 170 -20.36 -6.80 -6.50
CA GLN A 170 -19.14 -7.20 -7.20
C GLN A 170 -19.43 -8.29 -8.20
N LEU A 171 -18.97 -8.12 -9.42
CA LEU A 171 -19.18 -9.05 -10.52
C LEU A 171 -17.98 -10.00 -10.64
N ASP A 172 -18.26 -11.21 -11.07
CA ASP A 172 -17.23 -12.17 -11.45
C ASP A 172 -16.89 -12.07 -12.95
N ARG A 173 -16.02 -12.96 -13.43
CA ARG A 173 -15.57 -12.95 -14.83
C ARG A 173 -16.62 -13.47 -15.81
N THR A 174 -17.70 -14.06 -15.32
CA THR A 174 -18.79 -14.62 -16.15
C THR A 174 -19.89 -13.61 -16.40
N ALA A 175 -19.85 -12.46 -15.71
CA ALA A 175 -20.83 -11.40 -15.89
C ALA A 175 -20.76 -10.82 -17.31
N ASP A 176 -21.89 -10.77 -17.95
CA ASP A 176 -22.11 -10.28 -19.32
C ASP A 176 -23.11 -9.11 -19.35
N GLU A 177 -23.55 -8.73 -20.55
CA GLU A 177 -24.57 -7.69 -20.72
C GLU A 177 -25.94 -8.12 -20.18
N ASP A 178 -26.29 -9.41 -20.28
CA ASP A 178 -27.55 -9.93 -19.75
C ASP A 178 -27.57 -9.85 -18.21
N THR A 179 -26.42 -10.08 -17.56
CA THR A 179 -26.26 -9.84 -16.12
C THR A 179 -26.61 -8.39 -15.78
N LEU A 180 -26.10 -7.41 -16.54
CA LEU A 180 -26.36 -6.00 -16.28
C LEU A 180 -27.80 -5.60 -16.54
N PHE A 181 -28.44 -6.13 -17.60
CA PHE A 181 -29.85 -5.90 -17.82
C PHE A 181 -30.69 -6.43 -16.67
N THR A 182 -30.39 -7.65 -16.19
CA THR A 182 -31.07 -8.25 -15.02
C THR A 182 -30.88 -7.38 -13.77
N LEU A 183 -29.67 -6.85 -13.55
CA LEU A 183 -29.39 -5.95 -12.43
C LEU A 183 -30.16 -4.62 -12.57
N ALA A 184 -30.25 -4.07 -13.80
CA ALA A 184 -30.98 -2.84 -14.06
C ALA A 184 -32.50 -2.99 -13.81
N ASP A 185 -33.07 -4.14 -14.16
CA ASP A 185 -34.50 -4.45 -13.94
C ASP A 185 -34.85 -4.56 -12.43
N LEU A 186 -33.87 -4.75 -11.57
CA LEU A 186 -34.07 -4.77 -10.11
C LEU A 186 -34.07 -3.36 -9.48
N ALA A 187 -33.69 -2.32 -10.23
CA ALA A 187 -33.77 -0.95 -9.79
C ALA A 187 -35.24 -0.46 -9.89
N THR A 188 -35.70 0.21 -8.84
CA THR A 188 -37.03 0.87 -8.82
C THR A 188 -36.90 2.35 -9.10
N ASP A 189 -38.01 3.06 -9.27
CA ASP A 189 -38.01 4.50 -9.59
C ASP A 189 -37.32 5.37 -8.50
N ASP A 190 -37.27 4.88 -7.25
CA ASP A 190 -36.62 5.58 -6.13
C ASP A 190 -35.13 5.21 -5.95
N VAL A 191 -34.59 4.37 -6.85
CA VAL A 191 -33.25 3.80 -6.75
C VAL A 191 -32.42 4.14 -7.98
N ILE A 192 -31.24 4.72 -7.76
CA ILE A 192 -30.27 4.99 -8.80
C ILE A 192 -29.31 3.83 -8.87
N MET A 193 -29.27 3.11 -9.99
CA MET A 193 -28.23 2.14 -10.30
C MET A 193 -27.10 2.83 -11.07
N GLN A 194 -25.88 2.61 -10.62
CA GLN A 194 -24.66 3.13 -11.25
C GLN A 194 -23.74 1.97 -11.64
N ASP A 195 -23.40 1.87 -12.92
CA ASP A 195 -22.33 0.99 -13.40
C ASP A 195 -20.99 1.68 -13.21
N LEU A 196 -20.18 1.16 -12.29
CA LEU A 196 -18.88 1.73 -11.92
C LEU A 196 -17.71 1.01 -12.59
N ARG A 197 -17.96 0.00 -13.43
CA ARG A 197 -16.90 -0.84 -14.02
C ARG A 197 -15.91 -0.03 -14.85
N GLU A 198 -16.41 0.92 -15.66
CA GLU A 198 -15.53 1.75 -16.49
C GLU A 198 -14.74 2.73 -15.63
N SER A 199 -15.36 3.36 -14.63
CA SER A 199 -14.68 4.21 -13.63
C SER A 199 -13.60 3.42 -12.88
N ASN A 200 -13.94 2.23 -12.37
CA ASN A 200 -12.99 1.35 -11.68
C ASN A 200 -11.82 0.93 -12.59
N ARG A 201 -12.09 0.68 -13.89
CA ARG A 201 -11.04 0.37 -14.87
C ARG A 201 -10.11 1.55 -15.09
N GLN A 202 -10.67 2.75 -15.22
CA GLN A 202 -9.90 3.99 -15.40
C GLN A 202 -9.02 4.28 -14.17
N ASP A 203 -9.56 4.13 -12.97
CA ASP A 203 -8.83 4.31 -11.73
C ASP A 203 -7.67 3.30 -11.60
N ARG A 204 -7.95 2.01 -11.87
CA ARG A 204 -6.91 0.97 -11.93
C ARG A 204 -5.86 1.29 -13.01
N GLY A 205 -6.29 1.76 -14.17
CA GLY A 205 -5.40 2.20 -15.25
C GLY A 205 -4.46 3.32 -14.80
N THR A 206 -5.01 4.33 -14.15
CA THR A 206 -4.24 5.45 -13.57
C THR A 206 -3.26 4.96 -12.51
N TYR A 207 -3.70 4.07 -11.62
CA TYR A 207 -2.83 3.47 -10.62
C TYR A 207 -1.64 2.72 -11.23
N TYR A 208 -1.90 1.85 -12.22
CA TYR A 208 -0.83 1.12 -12.89
C TYR A 208 0.09 2.06 -13.69
N ALA A 209 -0.44 3.11 -14.32
CA ALA A 209 0.38 4.10 -15.03
C ALA A 209 1.35 4.81 -14.07
N VAL A 210 0.86 5.29 -12.93
CA VAL A 210 1.70 5.90 -11.88
C VAL A 210 2.76 4.91 -11.38
N ARG A 211 2.38 3.66 -11.12
CA ARG A 211 3.34 2.62 -10.71
C ARG A 211 4.43 2.37 -11.74
N ILE A 212 4.08 2.25 -13.02
CA ILE A 212 5.03 2.04 -14.11
C ILE A 212 6.03 3.19 -14.17
N VAL A 213 5.56 4.43 -14.08
CA VAL A 213 6.43 5.61 -14.06
C VAL A 213 7.39 5.57 -12.86
N LEU A 214 6.90 5.32 -11.66
CA LEU A 214 7.72 5.26 -10.45
C LEU A 214 8.73 4.10 -10.48
N TYR A 215 8.33 2.91 -10.94
CA TYR A 215 9.26 1.79 -11.13
C TYR A 215 10.27 2.07 -12.24
N GLY A 216 9.87 2.77 -13.31
CA GLY A 216 10.77 3.24 -14.36
C GLY A 216 11.89 4.15 -13.80
N PHE A 217 11.53 5.11 -12.95
CA PHE A 217 12.52 5.95 -12.25
C PHE A 217 13.45 5.12 -11.36
N LEU A 218 12.90 4.16 -10.62
CA LEU A 218 13.73 3.26 -9.80
C LEU A 218 14.69 2.44 -10.64
N ALA A 219 14.27 1.95 -11.80
CA ALA A 219 15.14 1.21 -12.72
C ALA A 219 16.27 2.09 -13.29
N ILE A 220 15.96 3.34 -13.64
CA ILE A 220 16.97 4.32 -14.11
C ILE A 220 17.97 4.62 -12.99
N ILE A 221 17.50 4.90 -11.77
CA ILE A 221 18.38 5.14 -10.61
C ILE A 221 19.24 3.92 -10.33
N GLY A 222 18.69 2.72 -10.42
CA GLY A 222 19.41 1.45 -10.29
C GLY A 222 20.50 1.29 -11.37
N GLY A 223 20.15 1.57 -12.63
CA GLY A 223 21.10 1.55 -13.76
C GLY A 223 22.26 2.52 -13.58
N ILE A 224 21.98 3.77 -13.23
CA ILE A 224 23.01 4.79 -12.94
C ILE A 224 23.89 4.34 -11.77
N SER A 225 23.29 3.74 -10.72
CA SER A 225 24.03 3.24 -9.57
C SER A 225 24.96 2.10 -9.95
N LEU A 226 24.49 1.16 -10.77
CA LEU A 226 25.27 0.05 -11.28
C LEU A 226 26.48 0.57 -12.08
N LEU A 227 26.25 1.50 -13.01
CA LEU A 227 27.33 2.12 -13.80
C LEU A 227 28.35 2.84 -12.92
N ASN A 228 27.90 3.57 -11.89
CA ASN A 228 28.80 4.25 -10.95
C ASN A 228 29.64 3.24 -10.14
N ILE A 229 29.07 2.14 -9.68
CA ILE A 229 29.81 1.08 -8.96
C ILE A 229 30.86 0.45 -9.89
N VAL A 230 30.44 0.06 -11.11
CA VAL A 230 31.35 -0.53 -12.11
C VAL A 230 32.51 0.42 -12.43
N ASN A 231 32.19 1.69 -12.68
CA ASN A 231 33.19 2.70 -13.04
C ASN A 231 34.16 2.95 -11.86
N SER A 232 33.64 3.09 -10.63
CA SER A 232 34.49 3.33 -9.45
C SER A 232 35.44 2.17 -9.17
N ILE A 233 34.96 0.93 -9.27
CA ILE A 233 35.79 -0.27 -9.08
C ILE A 233 36.83 -0.37 -10.23
N SER A 234 36.41 -0.15 -11.48
CA SER A 234 37.33 -0.19 -12.64
C SER A 234 38.42 0.84 -12.51
N MET A 235 38.11 2.08 -12.07
CA MET A 235 39.11 3.12 -11.83
C MET A 235 40.06 2.75 -10.69
N SER A 236 39.55 2.23 -9.57
CA SER A 236 40.38 1.79 -8.43
C SER A 236 41.36 0.70 -8.84
N VAL A 237 40.87 -0.30 -9.56
CA VAL A 237 41.70 -1.39 -10.08
C VAL A 237 42.73 -0.90 -11.08
N SER A 238 42.35 -0.04 -12.01
CA SER A 238 43.29 0.53 -13.02
C SER A 238 44.37 1.37 -12.36
N ALA A 239 44.02 2.21 -11.38
CA ALA A 239 44.99 3.02 -10.65
C ALA A 239 46.05 2.21 -9.89
N ARG A 240 45.73 0.95 -9.53
CA ARG A 240 46.62 0.04 -8.80
C ARG A 240 47.15 -1.11 -9.66
N ALA A 241 46.94 -1.07 -10.97
CA ALA A 241 47.36 -2.15 -11.88
C ALA A 241 48.85 -2.47 -11.76
N ARG A 242 49.71 -1.46 -11.56
CA ARG A 242 51.17 -1.63 -11.34
C ARG A 242 51.47 -2.38 -10.03
N GLN A 243 50.75 -2.08 -8.95
CA GLN A 243 50.93 -2.79 -7.68
C GLN A 243 50.53 -4.28 -7.83
N TYR A 244 49.43 -4.53 -8.52
CA TYR A 244 48.98 -5.88 -8.81
C TYR A 244 49.96 -6.64 -9.73
N GLY A 245 50.51 -5.97 -10.71
CA GLY A 245 51.58 -6.53 -11.57
C GLY A 245 52.84 -6.91 -10.81
N ALA A 246 53.29 -6.07 -9.89
CA ALA A 246 54.44 -6.36 -9.00
C ALA A 246 54.15 -7.52 -8.08
N MET A 247 52.95 -7.66 -7.49
CA MET A 247 52.56 -8.81 -6.67
C MET A 247 52.53 -10.12 -7.46
N ARG A 248 52.06 -10.10 -8.70
CA ARG A 248 52.12 -11.28 -9.62
C ARG A 248 53.55 -11.64 -9.97
N ALA A 249 54.45 -10.67 -10.18
CA ALA A 249 55.86 -10.96 -10.44
C ALA A 249 56.59 -11.62 -9.27
N VAL A 250 56.12 -11.40 -8.01
CA VAL A 250 56.67 -12.05 -6.79
C VAL A 250 55.97 -13.40 -6.51
N GLY A 251 55.01 -13.83 -7.37
CA GLY A 251 54.40 -15.15 -7.28
C GLY A 251 52.94 -15.19 -6.77
N MET A 252 52.24 -14.05 -6.77
CA MET A 252 50.79 -14.04 -6.44
C MET A 252 50.00 -14.78 -7.53
N GLU A 253 49.17 -15.74 -7.13
CA GLU A 253 48.25 -16.45 -8.02
C GLU A 253 47.05 -15.59 -8.45
N ASP A 254 46.52 -15.83 -9.65
CA ASP A 254 45.34 -15.12 -10.17
C ASP A 254 44.09 -15.23 -9.26
N VAL A 255 43.93 -16.36 -8.55
CA VAL A 255 42.85 -16.56 -7.58
C VAL A 255 43.01 -15.67 -6.35
N GLN A 256 44.23 -15.47 -5.88
CA GLN A 256 44.53 -14.58 -4.76
C GLN A 256 44.31 -13.14 -5.13
N LEU A 257 44.70 -12.72 -6.34
CA LEU A 257 44.45 -11.41 -6.89
C LEU A 257 42.91 -11.12 -6.98
N CYS A 258 42.18 -12.11 -7.51
CA CYS A 258 40.71 -11.99 -7.63
C CYS A 258 40.05 -11.81 -6.26
N ARG A 259 40.43 -12.61 -5.26
CA ARG A 259 39.91 -12.53 -3.89
C ARG A 259 40.25 -11.18 -3.25
N MET A 260 41.41 -10.64 -3.48
CA MET A 260 41.82 -9.33 -2.95
C MET A 260 40.99 -8.19 -3.54
N ILE A 261 40.82 -8.14 -4.87
CA ILE A 261 39.98 -7.14 -5.53
C ILE A 261 38.52 -7.29 -5.13
N ALA A 262 38.01 -8.52 -5.00
CA ALA A 262 36.65 -8.77 -4.56
C ALA A 262 36.42 -8.33 -3.09
N ALA A 263 37.39 -8.53 -2.21
CA ALA A 263 37.33 -8.07 -0.82
C ALA A 263 37.33 -6.54 -0.74
N GLU A 264 38.18 -5.86 -1.53
CA GLU A 264 38.21 -4.41 -1.62
C GLU A 264 36.88 -3.84 -2.12
N ALA A 265 36.32 -4.38 -3.24
CA ALA A 265 35.02 -4.01 -3.75
C ALA A 265 33.90 -4.27 -2.74
N GLY A 266 33.99 -5.40 -2.02
CA GLY A 266 33.05 -5.75 -0.96
C GLY A 266 33.06 -4.76 0.21
N THR A 267 34.21 -4.25 0.63
CA THR A 267 34.32 -3.24 1.68
C THR A 267 33.71 -1.91 1.27
N TYR A 268 33.92 -1.47 0.03
CA TYR A 268 33.28 -0.27 -0.52
C TYR A 268 31.75 -0.43 -0.63
N ALA A 269 31.31 -1.58 -1.13
CA ALA A 269 29.89 -1.88 -1.23
C ALA A 269 29.20 -1.93 0.15
N ALA A 270 29.84 -2.58 1.13
CA ALA A 270 29.31 -2.71 2.48
C ALA A 270 29.24 -1.35 3.21
N SER A 271 30.28 -0.55 3.12
CA SER A 271 30.31 0.80 3.72
C SER A 271 29.26 1.72 3.10
N GLY A 272 29.15 1.72 1.75
CA GLY A 272 28.13 2.48 1.03
C GLY A 272 26.71 2.01 1.36
N LEU A 273 26.51 0.70 1.54
CA LEU A 273 25.23 0.12 1.93
C LEU A 273 24.85 0.54 3.34
N LEU A 274 25.76 0.45 4.31
CA LEU A 274 25.50 0.84 5.71
C LEU A 274 25.08 2.30 5.82
N VAL A 275 25.84 3.21 5.22
CA VAL A 275 25.54 4.65 5.23
C VAL A 275 24.25 4.93 4.46
N GLY A 276 24.07 4.31 3.29
CA GLY A 276 22.90 4.51 2.44
C GLY A 276 21.62 3.99 3.07
N VAL A 277 21.65 2.84 3.75
CA VAL A 277 20.50 2.28 4.47
C VAL A 277 20.17 3.12 5.69
N ALA A 278 21.17 3.51 6.49
CA ALA A 278 20.95 4.33 7.68
C ALA A 278 20.27 5.68 7.31
N ALA A 279 20.85 6.43 6.37
CA ALA A 279 20.28 7.69 5.90
C ALA A 279 18.93 7.49 5.21
N GLY A 280 18.81 6.43 4.40
CA GLY A 280 17.59 6.11 3.67
C GLY A 280 16.42 5.72 4.59
N LEU A 281 16.66 4.97 5.66
CA LEU A 281 15.62 4.63 6.65
C LEU A 281 15.13 5.85 7.43
N VAL A 282 16.03 6.79 7.77
CA VAL A 282 15.64 8.05 8.41
C VAL A 282 14.72 8.85 7.50
N LEU A 283 15.10 9.02 6.23
CA LEU A 283 14.28 9.73 5.24
C LEU A 283 12.96 8.99 4.97
N HIS A 284 13.01 7.67 4.79
CA HIS A 284 11.83 6.82 4.58
C HIS A 284 10.83 6.99 5.74
N ARG A 285 11.29 6.90 6.98
CA ARG A 285 10.44 7.10 8.16
C ARG A 285 9.84 8.50 8.19
N ALA A 286 10.64 9.53 7.93
CA ALA A 286 10.18 10.92 7.93
C ALA A 286 9.10 11.18 6.88
N LEU A 287 9.34 10.74 5.64
CA LEU A 287 8.37 10.85 4.54
C LEU A 287 7.11 10.01 4.82
N TYR A 288 7.29 8.77 5.26
CA TYR A 288 6.18 7.86 5.57
C TYR A 288 5.27 8.45 6.65
N THR A 289 5.87 8.97 7.74
CA THR A 289 5.11 9.56 8.84
C THR A 289 4.34 10.79 8.38
N ARG A 290 4.94 11.63 7.55
CA ARG A 290 4.29 12.86 7.06
C ARG A 290 3.24 12.63 5.98
N LEU A 291 3.46 11.68 5.07
CA LEU A 291 2.58 11.44 3.94
C LEU A 291 1.56 10.33 4.19
N ILE A 292 1.95 9.26 4.88
CA ILE A 292 1.09 8.08 5.04
C ILE A 292 0.48 8.04 6.44
N THR A 293 1.29 8.05 7.48
CA THR A 293 0.76 7.96 8.85
C THR A 293 -0.15 9.14 9.18
N HIS A 294 0.21 10.34 8.76
CA HIS A 294 -0.57 11.54 9.06
C HIS A 294 -1.93 11.56 8.35
N TYR A 295 -2.00 11.15 7.08
CA TYR A 295 -3.25 11.20 6.31
C TYR A 295 -4.08 9.92 6.40
N PHE A 296 -3.45 8.75 6.45
CA PHE A 296 -4.13 7.44 6.38
C PHE A 296 -4.02 6.62 7.66
N GLY A 297 -3.33 7.09 8.69
CA GLY A 297 -3.18 6.39 9.97
C GLY A 297 -2.28 5.16 9.97
N VAL A 298 -1.78 4.73 8.83
CA VAL A 298 -0.96 3.52 8.71
C VAL A 298 0.36 3.69 9.46
N VAL A 299 0.62 2.81 10.41
CA VAL A 299 1.83 2.88 11.25
C VAL A 299 3.05 2.43 10.45
N TRP A 300 4.12 3.21 10.53
CA TRP A 300 5.39 2.88 9.90
C TRP A 300 5.99 1.58 10.44
N ARG A 301 6.43 0.72 9.53
CA ARG A 301 7.21 -0.49 9.83
C ARG A 301 8.48 -0.50 8.99
N VAL A 302 9.55 -1.11 9.54
CA VAL A 302 10.79 -1.25 8.77
C VAL A 302 10.55 -2.12 7.54
N PRO A 303 10.89 -1.64 6.32
CA PRO A 303 10.62 -2.39 5.08
C PRO A 303 11.71 -3.46 4.83
N PHE A 304 11.75 -4.52 5.64
CA PHE A 304 12.79 -5.56 5.55
C PHE A 304 12.89 -6.22 4.18
N GLY A 305 11.77 -6.48 3.50
CA GLY A 305 11.77 -7.05 2.16
C GLY A 305 12.48 -6.17 1.14
N LEU A 306 12.21 -4.86 1.17
CA LEU A 306 12.88 -3.88 0.32
C LEU A 306 14.39 -3.80 0.63
N LEU A 307 14.75 -3.78 1.91
CA LEU A 307 16.16 -3.76 2.32
C LEU A 307 16.90 -5.00 1.81
N ALA A 308 16.29 -6.19 1.89
CA ALA A 308 16.87 -7.41 1.35
C ALA A 308 17.10 -7.31 -0.17
N VAL A 309 16.13 -6.80 -0.93
CA VAL A 309 16.28 -6.57 -2.38
C VAL A 309 17.41 -5.60 -2.68
N LEU A 310 17.51 -4.50 -1.94
CA LEU A 310 18.60 -3.51 -2.11
C LEU A 310 19.97 -4.12 -1.78
N CYS A 311 20.08 -4.93 -0.72
CA CYS A 311 21.31 -5.62 -0.36
C CYS A 311 21.74 -6.59 -1.47
N LEU A 312 20.81 -7.39 -2.00
CA LEU A 312 21.08 -8.32 -3.10
C LEU A 312 21.48 -7.58 -4.38
N PHE A 313 20.82 -6.46 -4.69
CA PHE A 313 21.16 -5.63 -5.84
C PHE A 313 22.59 -5.09 -5.74
N VAL A 314 22.97 -4.50 -4.59
CA VAL A 314 24.32 -3.96 -4.37
C VAL A 314 25.38 -5.06 -4.41
N ALA A 315 25.12 -6.21 -3.80
CA ALA A 315 26.03 -7.38 -3.84
C ALA A 315 26.23 -7.88 -5.28
N GLY A 316 25.13 -8.03 -6.04
CA GLY A 316 25.18 -8.42 -7.46
C GLY A 316 25.93 -7.40 -8.31
N ALA A 317 25.68 -6.11 -8.10
CA ALA A 317 26.38 -5.02 -8.80
C ALA A 317 27.89 -5.03 -8.52
N ALA A 318 28.29 -5.23 -7.27
CA ALA A 318 29.70 -5.32 -6.87
C ALA A 318 30.37 -6.54 -7.51
N ALA A 319 29.70 -7.70 -7.52
CA ALA A 319 30.21 -8.92 -8.18
C ALA A 319 30.42 -8.72 -9.70
N LEU A 320 29.44 -8.11 -10.38
CA LEU A 320 29.55 -7.77 -11.80
C LEU A 320 30.68 -6.78 -12.07
N ALA A 321 30.84 -5.76 -11.20
CA ALA A 321 31.86 -4.75 -11.33
C ALA A 321 33.29 -5.28 -11.18
N VAL A 322 33.50 -6.34 -10.40
CA VAL A 322 34.81 -7.00 -10.21
C VAL A 322 35.19 -7.86 -11.43
N HIS A 323 34.19 -8.48 -12.07
CA HIS A 323 34.44 -9.45 -13.13
C HIS A 323 35.22 -8.89 -14.33
N GLY A 324 34.86 -7.71 -14.81
CA GLY A 324 35.49 -7.06 -15.97
C GLY A 324 36.97 -6.69 -15.75
N PRO A 325 37.30 -5.87 -14.72
CA PRO A 325 38.67 -5.49 -14.41
C PRO A 325 39.59 -6.67 -14.10
N VAL A 326 39.12 -7.66 -13.35
CA VAL A 326 39.89 -8.86 -13.02
C VAL A 326 40.28 -9.63 -14.30
N LYS A 327 39.31 -9.83 -15.20
CA LYS A 327 39.57 -10.50 -16.48
C LYS A 327 40.59 -9.75 -17.36
N ARG A 328 40.57 -8.42 -17.35
CA ARG A 328 41.56 -7.60 -18.05
C ARG A 328 42.96 -7.74 -17.44
N LEU A 329 43.06 -7.67 -16.09
CA LEU A 329 44.34 -7.83 -15.40
C LEU A 329 44.95 -9.22 -15.59
N GLN A 330 44.15 -10.28 -15.62
CA GLN A 330 44.63 -11.67 -15.90
C GLN A 330 45.14 -11.82 -17.32
N ALA A 331 44.53 -11.11 -18.28
CA ALA A 331 44.96 -11.14 -19.69
C ALA A 331 46.22 -10.29 -19.97
N MET A 332 46.66 -9.41 -19.07
CA MET A 332 47.87 -8.62 -19.23
C MET A 332 49.11 -9.43 -18.91
N PRO A 333 50.14 -9.47 -19.81
CA PRO A 333 51.44 -10.05 -19.48
C PRO A 333 52.11 -9.29 -18.34
N VAL A 334 52.74 -10.03 -17.40
CA VAL A 334 53.40 -9.43 -16.23
C VAL A 334 54.43 -8.38 -16.60
N THR A 335 55.12 -8.57 -17.72
CA THR A 335 56.10 -7.61 -18.29
C THR A 335 55.46 -6.30 -18.77
N ALA A 336 54.26 -6.35 -19.33
CA ALA A 336 53.55 -5.14 -19.78
C ALA A 336 53.03 -4.33 -18.60
N ALA A 337 52.55 -4.97 -17.54
CA ALA A 337 52.06 -4.34 -16.32
C ALA A 337 53.16 -3.56 -15.54
N ILE A 338 54.43 -3.92 -15.75
CA ILE A 338 55.60 -3.25 -15.14
C ILE A 338 56.14 -2.14 -16.02
N ASN A 339 56.02 -2.25 -17.38
CA ASN A 339 56.60 -1.36 -18.35
C ASN A 339 55.69 -0.20 -18.88
N GLU A 340 54.42 -0.15 -18.52
CA GLU A 340 53.57 1.00 -18.78
C GLU A 340 53.94 2.16 -17.81
N LEU A 341 55.02 2.80 -18.12
CA LEU A 341 55.46 4.08 -17.59
C LEU A 341 55.37 5.13 -18.66
#